data_15304925f8cb4503f7bc84a6d5388afc
#
_entry.id   15304925f8cb4503f7bc84a6d5388afc
#
_cell.length_a   1.000
_cell.length_b   1.000
_cell.length_c   1.000
_cell.angle_alpha   90.00
_cell.angle_beta   90.00
_cell.angle_gamma   90.00
#
_symmetry.space_group_name_H-M   'P 1'
#
loop_
_entity.id
_entity.type
_entity.pdbx_description
1 polymer ?
#
loop_
_entity_poly.entity_id
_entity_poly.type
_entity_poly.pdbx_seq_one_letter_code
_entity_poly.pdbx_strand_id
1 'polypeptide(L)'
;MKIIHAADIHIGSNIDSRYPKEISEKLNTEVRNTFRRLAKYAAENGVCAVLLAGDVFDSDIPFKKDKDFFYNVIENTPSVDFLYLRGNHDSCGGYEGRELPNFKTFGPQWREYVYGNVAVRGIEMSAENASSLYSTLELPKDRLNIVMLHGQTADAAGKDRVCLKRLRGKNIDYLALGHVHKPQEGKLDERGIYAYSGCLEGRGFDETGERGFILLDIGEEITHTFVPFSERTIVERDVDVSGVSDAHAASLAVREAVAFDKENLYRINLVGEVPADVGQMGEDAEKYLADACFYISVKDRTRRKIDAAAFEKDVSLRGEFVRAVYADEELSEEEKKQILRCGLRALAGEEIE
;
A
#
# COMPACT_ATOMS: atom_id res chain seq x y z
N MET A 1 14.94 14.54 20.88
CA MET A 1 14.61 15.31 19.65
C MET A 1 13.78 14.41 18.77
N LYS A 2 12.77 14.93 18.05
CA LYS A 2 11.87 14.10 17.25
C LYS A 2 11.98 14.44 15.76
N ILE A 3 11.96 13.42 14.92
CA ILE A 3 11.91 13.53 13.45
C ILE A 3 10.82 12.59 12.94
N ILE A 4 10.06 12.99 11.94
CA ILE A 4 9.09 12.14 11.25
C ILE A 4 9.72 11.62 9.95
N HIS A 5 9.52 10.34 9.67
CA HIS A 5 9.78 9.74 8.36
C HIS A 5 8.43 9.38 7.71
N ALA A 6 8.12 10.04 6.61
CA ALA A 6 6.97 9.79 5.75
C ALA A 6 7.42 9.69 4.29
N ALA A 7 6.68 8.97 3.47
CA ALA A 7 6.92 8.79 2.04
C ALA A 7 5.61 8.52 1.29
N ASP A 8 5.68 8.47 -0.01
CA ASP A 8 4.62 7.96 -0.88
C ASP A 8 3.25 8.62 -0.57
N ILE A 9 3.23 9.96 -0.51
CA ILE A 9 2.03 10.74 -0.17
C ILE A 9 1.10 10.83 -1.38
N HIS A 10 1.67 10.94 -2.59
CA HIS A 10 0.98 10.95 -3.86
C HIS A 10 -0.13 12.01 -3.97
N ILE A 11 0.17 13.25 -3.60
CA ILE A 11 -0.74 14.38 -3.80
C ILE A 11 -1.08 14.51 -5.28
N GLY A 12 -2.36 14.58 -5.60
CA GLY A 12 -2.85 14.64 -6.98
C GLY A 12 -3.02 13.29 -7.65
N SER A 13 -3.00 12.21 -6.87
CA SER A 13 -3.22 10.84 -7.36
C SER A 13 -4.54 10.71 -8.11
N ASN A 14 -4.50 9.95 -9.22
CA ASN A 14 -5.71 9.64 -10.00
C ASN A 14 -6.39 8.40 -9.41
N ILE A 15 -7.25 8.63 -8.40
CA ILE A 15 -8.06 7.58 -7.75
C ILE A 15 -9.34 7.29 -8.58
N ASP A 16 -9.69 8.16 -9.51
CA ASP A 16 -11.01 8.24 -10.18
C ASP A 16 -11.43 6.98 -10.93
N SER A 17 -10.51 6.19 -11.45
CA SER A 17 -10.83 4.98 -12.20
C SER A 17 -11.20 3.75 -11.35
N ARG A 18 -10.99 3.82 -10.04
CA ARG A 18 -11.13 2.68 -9.12
C ARG A 18 -12.44 2.68 -8.32
N TYR A 19 -13.08 3.83 -8.19
CA TYR A 19 -14.25 4.05 -7.33
C TYR A 19 -15.30 4.92 -8.01
N PRO A 20 -16.55 4.92 -7.53
CA PRO A 20 -17.54 5.92 -7.89
C PRO A 20 -16.99 7.34 -7.65
N LYS A 21 -17.37 8.29 -8.50
CA LYS A 21 -16.82 9.66 -8.50
C LYS A 21 -16.87 10.34 -7.13
N GLU A 22 -17.96 10.22 -6.41
CA GLU A 22 -18.12 10.81 -5.07
C GLU A 22 -17.12 10.26 -4.05
N ILE A 23 -16.83 8.96 -4.13
CA ILE A 23 -15.84 8.28 -3.27
C ILE A 23 -14.45 8.75 -3.64
N SER A 24 -14.12 8.78 -4.95
CA SER A 24 -12.81 9.21 -5.44
C SER A 24 -12.49 10.66 -5.04
N GLU A 25 -13.46 11.58 -5.15
CA GLU A 25 -13.29 12.97 -4.74
C GLU A 25 -13.01 13.12 -3.24
N LYS A 26 -13.67 12.30 -2.42
CA LYS A 26 -13.42 12.27 -0.96
C LYS A 26 -12.02 11.73 -0.66
N LEU A 27 -11.64 10.57 -1.21
CA LEU A 27 -10.32 9.99 -1.01
C LEU A 27 -9.19 10.94 -1.46
N ASN A 28 -9.34 11.60 -2.61
CA ASN A 28 -8.39 12.63 -3.07
C ASN A 28 -8.28 13.83 -2.10
N THR A 29 -9.38 14.17 -1.44
CA THR A 29 -9.38 15.23 -0.42
C THR A 29 -8.71 14.75 0.87
N GLU A 30 -8.91 13.50 1.25
CA GLU A 30 -8.32 12.87 2.44
C GLU A 30 -6.80 12.80 2.35
N VAL A 31 -6.22 12.41 1.20
CA VAL A 31 -4.76 12.46 0.97
C VAL A 31 -4.19 13.84 1.34
N ARG A 32 -4.84 14.93 0.87
CA ARG A 32 -4.39 16.29 1.21
C ARG A 32 -4.60 16.62 2.68
N ASN A 33 -5.74 16.23 3.25
CA ASN A 33 -6.05 16.50 4.65
C ASN A 33 -5.07 15.79 5.58
N THR A 34 -4.72 14.55 5.29
CA THR A 34 -3.79 13.76 6.09
C THR A 34 -2.39 14.36 6.06
N PHE A 35 -1.91 14.87 4.90
CA PHE A 35 -0.66 15.63 4.86
C PHE A 35 -0.71 16.93 5.70
N ARG A 36 -1.83 17.67 5.65
CA ARG A 36 -2.02 18.86 6.51
C ARG A 36 -2.04 18.49 7.99
N ARG A 37 -2.69 17.40 8.36
CA ARG A 37 -2.70 16.88 9.74
C ARG A 37 -1.31 16.45 10.18
N LEU A 38 -0.50 15.84 9.31
CA LEU A 38 0.89 15.46 9.58
C LEU A 38 1.72 16.70 9.95
N ALA A 39 1.63 17.76 9.16
CA ALA A 39 2.33 19.01 9.42
C ALA A 39 1.90 19.64 10.76
N LYS A 40 0.60 19.66 11.03
CA LYS A 40 0.06 20.11 12.32
C LYS A 40 0.56 19.25 13.49
N TYR A 41 0.48 17.92 13.34
CA TYR A 41 1.00 16.99 14.35
C TYR A 41 2.48 17.24 14.63
N ALA A 42 3.29 17.44 13.60
CA ALA A 42 4.71 17.73 13.75
C ALA A 42 4.95 19.01 14.58
N ALA A 43 4.25 20.08 14.27
CA ALA A 43 4.36 21.35 15.01
C ALA A 43 3.91 21.22 16.47
N GLU A 44 2.82 20.52 16.75
CA GLU A 44 2.24 20.37 18.10
C GLU A 44 3.05 19.40 18.98
N ASN A 45 3.82 18.47 18.40
CA ASN A 45 4.57 17.44 19.14
C ASN A 45 6.09 17.69 19.22
N GLY A 46 6.54 18.90 18.86
CA GLY A 46 7.95 19.29 18.97
C GLY A 46 8.86 18.52 18.01
N VAL A 47 8.33 18.15 16.83
CA VAL A 47 9.09 17.55 15.75
C VAL A 47 9.92 18.64 15.08
N CYS A 48 11.23 18.43 14.94
CA CYS A 48 12.11 19.41 14.31
C CYS A 48 12.17 19.27 12.76
N ALA A 49 11.95 18.06 12.25
CA ALA A 49 11.98 17.81 10.82
C ALA A 49 11.02 16.70 10.40
N VAL A 50 10.47 16.82 9.19
CA VAL A 50 9.73 15.77 8.47
C VAL A 50 10.56 15.37 7.26
N LEU A 51 10.97 14.11 7.22
CA LEU A 51 11.62 13.49 6.08
C LEU A 51 10.54 13.02 5.10
N LEU A 52 10.54 13.57 3.90
CA LEU A 52 9.68 13.17 2.80
C LEU A 52 10.52 12.33 1.83
N ALA A 53 10.48 11.01 2.02
CA ALA A 53 11.37 10.09 1.32
C ALA A 53 10.87 9.67 -0.08
N GLY A 54 10.41 10.63 -0.86
CA GLY A 54 10.00 10.51 -2.27
C GLY A 54 8.50 10.30 -2.48
N ASP A 55 8.08 10.44 -3.72
CA ASP A 55 6.71 10.30 -4.21
C ASP A 55 5.69 11.13 -3.42
N VAL A 56 6.03 12.41 -3.20
CA VAL A 56 5.11 13.39 -2.60
C VAL A 56 3.99 13.73 -3.58
N PHE A 57 4.29 13.80 -4.86
CA PHE A 57 3.32 13.99 -5.94
C PHE A 57 3.21 12.71 -6.78
N ASP A 58 2.02 12.48 -7.33
CA ASP A 58 1.74 11.33 -8.20
C ASP A 58 2.04 11.60 -9.69
N SER A 59 2.83 12.61 -9.99
CA SER A 59 3.17 13.01 -11.36
C SER A 59 4.44 13.83 -11.42
N ASP A 60 5.24 13.61 -12.46
CA ASP A 60 6.41 14.42 -12.79
C ASP A 60 6.06 15.91 -13.03
N ILE A 61 4.82 16.19 -13.44
CA ILE A 61 4.31 17.54 -13.67
C ILE A 61 3.06 17.75 -12.81
N PRO A 62 3.22 17.97 -11.50
CA PRO A 62 2.08 18.17 -10.62
C PRO A 62 1.26 19.43 -11.02
N PHE A 63 -0.06 19.35 -10.88
CA PHE A 63 -0.90 20.50 -11.11
C PHE A 63 -0.54 21.66 -10.18
N LYS A 64 -0.69 22.89 -10.68
CA LYS A 64 -0.41 24.09 -9.88
C LYS A 64 -1.16 24.09 -8.53
N LYS A 65 -2.42 23.67 -8.52
CA LYS A 65 -3.23 23.57 -7.28
C LYS A 65 -2.61 22.65 -6.22
N ASP A 66 -1.96 21.55 -6.64
CA ASP A 66 -1.35 20.57 -5.75
C ASP A 66 -0.02 21.10 -5.21
N LYS A 67 0.78 21.75 -6.07
CA LYS A 67 1.99 22.47 -5.65
C LYS A 67 1.66 23.61 -4.67
N ASP A 68 0.69 24.44 -5.00
CA ASP A 68 0.27 25.54 -4.12
C ASP A 68 -0.24 25.02 -2.78
N PHE A 69 -0.99 23.92 -2.76
CA PHE A 69 -1.41 23.27 -1.53
C PHE A 69 -0.22 22.82 -0.68
N PHE A 70 0.71 22.08 -1.28
CA PHE A 70 1.90 21.54 -0.61
C PHE A 70 2.75 22.67 0.02
N TYR A 71 3.08 23.69 -0.77
CA TYR A 71 3.86 24.82 -0.28
C TYR A 71 3.12 25.63 0.80
N ASN A 72 1.82 25.81 0.67
CA ASN A 72 1.04 26.51 1.71
C ASN A 72 1.04 25.75 3.05
N VAL A 73 1.03 24.41 3.04
CA VAL A 73 1.15 23.63 4.27
C VAL A 73 2.51 23.86 4.93
N ILE A 74 3.60 23.83 4.16
CA ILE A 74 4.97 24.05 4.67
C ILE A 74 5.12 25.48 5.21
N GLU A 75 4.70 26.47 4.45
CA GLU A 75 4.75 27.90 4.82
C GLU A 75 4.00 28.19 6.13
N ASN A 76 2.86 27.54 6.35
CA ASN A 76 2.08 27.65 7.57
C ASN A 76 2.60 26.79 8.75
N THR A 77 3.73 26.10 8.56
CA THR A 77 4.36 25.27 9.60
C THR A 77 5.84 25.65 9.80
N PRO A 78 6.14 26.93 10.11
CA PRO A 78 7.52 27.44 10.07
C PRO A 78 8.44 26.87 11.17
N SER A 79 7.90 26.20 12.18
CA SER A 79 8.66 25.57 13.26
C SER A 79 9.22 24.20 12.91
N VAL A 80 8.86 23.65 11.74
CA VAL A 80 9.24 22.31 11.30
C VAL A 80 9.92 22.38 9.94
N ASP A 81 11.09 21.78 9.81
CA ASP A 81 11.76 21.63 8.52
C ASP A 81 11.15 20.47 7.73
N PHE A 82 10.94 20.65 6.44
CA PHE A 82 10.52 19.60 5.51
C PHE A 82 11.67 19.27 4.57
N LEU A 83 12.21 18.06 4.70
CA LEU A 83 13.32 17.56 3.88
C LEU A 83 12.75 16.70 2.77
N TYR A 84 12.67 17.23 1.57
CA TYR A 84 12.06 16.57 0.44
C TYR A 84 13.11 15.97 -0.51
N LEU A 85 13.06 14.68 -0.67
CA LEU A 85 13.76 13.90 -1.67
C LEU A 85 12.75 13.43 -2.71
N ARG A 86 13.01 13.62 -4.01
CA ARG A 86 12.11 13.17 -5.07
C ARG A 86 12.17 11.66 -5.26
N GLY A 87 11.04 11.07 -5.62
CA GLY A 87 10.91 9.68 -6.01
C GLY A 87 10.83 9.47 -7.52
N ASN A 88 10.26 8.36 -7.93
CA ASN A 88 10.11 8.04 -9.35
C ASN A 88 8.85 8.65 -9.99
N HIS A 89 7.82 8.97 -9.21
CA HIS A 89 6.62 9.65 -9.69
C HIS A 89 6.79 11.17 -9.80
N ASP A 90 7.65 11.77 -9.02
CA ASP A 90 7.88 13.23 -9.00
C ASP A 90 9.31 13.63 -9.36
N SER A 91 9.95 12.84 -10.24
CA SER A 91 11.37 12.92 -10.58
C SER A 91 11.79 14.25 -11.21
N CYS A 92 10.91 14.98 -11.89
CA CYS A 92 11.17 16.22 -12.60
C CYS A 92 10.52 17.45 -12.00
N GLY A 93 9.50 17.30 -11.16
CA GLY A 93 8.68 18.38 -10.63
C GLY A 93 8.85 18.63 -9.13
N GLY A 94 8.12 19.60 -8.59
CA GLY A 94 7.94 19.79 -7.15
C GLY A 94 8.72 20.93 -6.52
N TYR A 95 9.88 21.33 -7.03
CA TYR A 95 10.73 22.36 -6.41
C TYR A 95 10.60 23.75 -7.00
N GLU A 96 10.04 23.89 -8.18
CA GLU A 96 10.16 25.12 -8.94
C GLU A 96 9.30 26.25 -8.35
N GLY A 97 9.97 27.31 -7.92
CA GLY A 97 9.39 28.64 -7.80
C GLY A 97 9.05 29.14 -6.40
N ARG A 98 9.32 28.40 -5.30
CA ARG A 98 9.18 28.93 -3.93
C ARG A 98 10.38 28.57 -3.06
N GLU A 99 11.10 29.58 -2.60
CA GLU A 99 12.12 29.42 -1.56
C GLU A 99 11.45 29.64 -0.20
N LEU A 100 11.33 28.58 0.60
CA LEU A 100 10.86 28.64 1.98
C LEU A 100 12.01 28.26 2.91
N PRO A 101 12.22 28.99 4.02
CA PRO A 101 13.35 28.73 4.94
C PRO A 101 13.34 27.31 5.53
N ASN A 102 12.15 26.74 5.74
CA ASN A 102 11.91 25.43 6.30
C ASN A 102 11.66 24.33 5.24
N PHE A 103 11.88 24.62 3.96
CA PHE A 103 11.79 23.63 2.89
C PHE A 103 13.18 23.33 2.34
N LYS A 104 13.63 22.10 2.53
CA LYS A 104 14.96 21.63 2.21
C LYS A 104 14.89 20.50 1.20
N THR A 105 15.72 20.56 0.16
CA THR A 105 15.68 19.61 -0.94
C THR A 105 17.01 18.91 -1.12
N PHE A 106 16.98 17.77 -1.76
CA PHE A 106 18.13 17.00 -2.20
C PHE A 106 18.32 17.12 -3.71
N GLY A 107 19.34 16.50 -4.24
CA GLY A 107 19.67 16.53 -5.66
C GLY A 107 20.50 15.31 -6.07
N PRO A 108 21.14 15.34 -7.26
CA PRO A 108 21.90 14.21 -7.79
C PRO A 108 23.23 13.93 -7.06
N GLN A 109 23.59 14.76 -6.09
CA GLN A 109 24.74 14.59 -5.21
C GLN A 109 24.29 14.52 -3.76
N TRP A 110 25.06 13.84 -2.91
CA TRP A 110 24.80 13.78 -1.48
C TRP A 110 24.74 15.17 -0.86
N ARG A 111 23.63 15.46 -0.18
CA ARG A 111 23.45 16.70 0.61
C ARG A 111 23.17 16.32 2.05
N GLU A 112 23.70 17.12 2.96
CA GLU A 112 23.56 16.93 4.41
C GLU A 112 22.81 18.09 5.05
N TYR A 113 21.95 17.75 5.99
CA TYR A 113 21.34 18.69 6.94
C TYR A 113 21.59 18.18 8.37
N VAL A 114 21.99 19.07 9.27
CA VAL A 114 22.42 18.70 10.63
C VAL A 114 21.45 19.25 11.67
N TYR A 115 21.05 18.38 12.60
CA TYR A 115 20.17 18.67 13.74
C TYR A 115 20.86 18.19 15.02
N GLY A 116 21.58 19.10 15.71
CA GLY A 116 22.36 18.72 16.89
C GLY A 116 23.46 17.69 16.54
N ASN A 117 23.35 16.50 17.12
CA ASN A 117 24.28 15.39 16.85
C ASN A 117 23.82 14.45 15.72
N VAL A 118 22.73 14.77 15.04
CA VAL A 118 22.16 13.97 13.94
C VAL A 118 22.47 14.60 12.61
N ALA A 119 23.02 13.82 11.68
CA ALA A 119 23.18 14.17 10.29
C ALA A 119 22.13 13.45 9.44
N VAL A 120 21.32 14.18 8.68
CA VAL A 120 20.40 13.65 7.68
C VAL A 120 21.02 13.84 6.30
N ARG A 121 21.33 12.75 5.61
CA ARG A 121 21.88 12.78 4.25
C ARG A 121 20.92 12.12 3.27
N GLY A 122 20.76 12.77 2.12
CA GLY A 122 19.94 12.25 1.03
C GLY A 122 20.56 12.49 -0.34
N ILE A 123 20.19 11.68 -1.29
CA ILE A 123 20.54 11.80 -2.70
C ILE A 123 19.39 11.32 -3.56
N GLU A 124 19.03 12.07 -4.59
CA GLU A 124 18.07 11.62 -5.58
C GLU A 124 18.73 10.60 -6.51
N MET A 125 18.14 9.41 -6.56
CA MET A 125 18.68 8.31 -7.36
C MET A 125 18.34 8.50 -8.83
N SER A 126 19.30 8.24 -9.69
CA SER A 126 19.15 8.30 -11.15
C SER A 126 19.93 7.17 -11.81
N ALA A 127 19.73 6.96 -13.11
CA ALA A 127 20.52 5.99 -13.86
C ALA A 127 22.02 6.30 -13.84
N GLU A 128 22.37 7.59 -13.80
CA GLU A 128 23.76 8.07 -13.84
C GLU A 128 24.49 7.84 -12.50
N ASN A 129 23.79 8.00 -11.36
CA ASN A 129 24.43 7.89 -10.04
C ASN A 129 24.16 6.56 -9.32
N ALA A 130 23.24 5.73 -9.78
CA ALA A 130 22.81 4.50 -9.11
C ALA A 130 23.95 3.54 -8.75
N SER A 131 25.02 3.51 -9.52
CA SER A 131 26.18 2.66 -9.24
C SER A 131 27.21 3.33 -8.33
N SER A 132 27.37 4.65 -8.39
CA SER A 132 28.43 5.40 -7.70
C SER A 132 28.01 5.94 -6.34
N LEU A 133 26.72 6.16 -6.08
CA LEU A 133 26.21 6.74 -4.82
C LEU A 133 26.74 6.01 -3.56
N TYR A 134 26.91 4.70 -3.63
CA TYR A 134 27.37 3.91 -2.50
C TYR A 134 28.84 4.14 -2.16
N SER A 135 29.70 4.36 -3.17
CA SER A 135 31.12 4.63 -2.96
C SER A 135 31.39 6.04 -2.47
N THR A 136 30.51 6.98 -2.82
CA THR A 136 30.62 8.40 -2.45
C THR A 136 29.94 8.74 -1.12
N LEU A 137 29.21 7.77 -0.52
CA LEU A 137 28.61 7.96 0.80
C LEU A 137 29.69 7.82 1.89
N GLU A 138 30.00 8.92 2.55
CA GLU A 138 30.87 8.99 3.70
C GLU A 138 30.12 9.52 4.90
N LEU A 139 30.07 8.77 6.02
CA LEU A 139 29.36 9.11 7.24
C LEU A 139 30.29 9.03 8.45
N PRO A 140 30.30 10.06 9.32
CA PRO A 140 31.11 10.07 10.53
C PRO A 140 30.62 9.02 11.52
N LYS A 141 31.54 8.40 12.28
CA LYS A 141 31.19 7.37 13.27
C LYS A 141 30.64 7.95 14.57
N ASP A 142 31.03 9.16 14.89
CA ASP A 142 30.79 9.87 16.14
C ASP A 142 29.46 10.64 16.15
N ARG A 143 28.64 10.49 15.11
CA ARG A 143 27.30 11.08 15.00
C ARG A 143 26.27 10.02 14.70
N LEU A 144 25.02 10.34 14.98
CA LEU A 144 23.87 9.60 14.49
C LEU A 144 23.60 9.97 13.04
N ASN A 145 23.49 8.99 12.18
CA ASN A 145 23.35 9.19 10.74
C ASN A 145 22.03 8.62 10.22
N ILE A 146 21.20 9.49 9.71
CA ILE A 146 19.99 9.15 8.95
C ILE A 146 20.31 9.30 7.47
N VAL A 147 20.02 8.29 6.68
CA VAL A 147 20.17 8.34 5.23
C VAL A 147 18.81 8.23 4.58
N MET A 148 18.51 9.11 3.62
CA MET A 148 17.27 9.10 2.84
C MET A 148 17.55 8.63 1.42
N LEU A 149 16.81 7.63 0.95
CA LEU A 149 16.78 7.16 -0.44
C LEU A 149 15.35 6.81 -0.83
N HIS A 150 15.08 6.80 -2.14
CA HIS A 150 13.80 6.31 -2.67
C HIS A 150 14.04 5.18 -3.65
N GLY A 151 13.43 4.02 -3.41
CA GLY A 151 13.54 2.86 -4.26
C GLY A 151 13.33 1.54 -3.51
N GLN A 152 13.02 0.48 -4.26
CA GLN A 152 12.83 -0.86 -3.71
C GLN A 152 14.18 -1.49 -3.33
N THR A 153 14.25 -2.16 -2.18
CA THR A 153 15.42 -2.97 -1.80
C THR A 153 15.63 -4.11 -2.80
N ALA A 154 16.87 -4.27 -3.26
CA ALA A 154 17.25 -5.26 -4.28
C ALA A 154 18.67 -5.77 -4.09
N ASP A 155 19.00 -6.89 -4.73
CA ASP A 155 20.37 -7.43 -4.73
C ASP A 155 21.35 -6.63 -5.58
N ALA A 156 20.86 -5.94 -6.59
CA ALA A 156 21.64 -5.09 -7.48
C ALA A 156 21.14 -3.65 -7.46
N ALA A 157 22.09 -2.70 -7.56
CA ALA A 157 21.79 -1.28 -7.67
C ALA A 157 21.12 -0.91 -9.01
N GLY A 158 20.25 0.08 -9.00
CA GLY A 158 19.56 0.61 -10.18
C GLY A 158 18.89 1.94 -9.88
N LYS A 159 18.25 2.56 -10.87
CA LYS A 159 17.58 3.86 -10.73
C LYS A 159 16.62 3.88 -9.54
N ASP A 160 15.78 2.85 -9.42
CA ASP A 160 14.77 2.72 -8.35
C ASP A 160 15.04 1.47 -7.49
N ARG A 161 16.33 1.07 -7.36
CA ARG A 161 16.76 -0.11 -6.63
C ARG A 161 17.87 0.19 -5.65
N VAL A 162 17.58 0.01 -4.36
CA VAL A 162 18.51 0.22 -3.26
C VAL A 162 19.18 -1.08 -2.88
N CYS A 163 20.50 -1.17 -3.09
CA CYS A 163 21.30 -2.34 -2.74
C CYS A 163 21.76 -2.25 -1.28
N LEU A 164 21.03 -2.85 -0.35
CA LEU A 164 21.36 -2.82 1.09
C LEU A 164 22.76 -3.36 1.37
N LYS A 165 23.22 -4.40 0.65
CA LYS A 165 24.57 -4.98 0.82
C LYS A 165 25.68 -3.94 0.66
N ARG A 166 25.48 -2.92 -0.18
CA ARG A 166 26.45 -1.83 -0.44
C ARG A 166 26.39 -0.70 0.58
N LEU A 167 25.35 -0.66 1.41
CA LEU A 167 25.16 0.31 2.50
C LEU A 167 25.65 -0.21 3.85
N ARG A 168 25.83 -1.52 4.00
CA ARG A 168 26.33 -2.14 5.24
C ARG A 168 27.72 -1.62 5.60
N GLY A 169 27.93 -1.36 6.90
CA GLY A 169 29.18 -0.84 7.42
C GLY A 169 29.46 0.63 7.11
N LYS A 170 28.50 1.36 6.56
CA LYS A 170 28.62 2.78 6.21
C LYS A 170 28.28 3.73 7.36
N ASN A 171 28.14 3.24 8.59
CA ASN A 171 27.77 4.02 9.79
C ASN A 171 26.36 4.62 9.73
N ILE A 172 25.42 3.94 9.12
CA ILE A 172 24.01 4.34 9.06
C ILE A 172 23.31 3.82 10.32
N ASP A 173 22.66 4.71 11.07
CA ASP A 173 21.81 4.33 12.20
C ASP A 173 20.37 4.07 11.75
N TYR A 174 19.88 4.89 10.82
CA TYR A 174 18.54 4.75 10.25
C TYR A 174 18.54 5.06 8.75
N LEU A 175 18.09 4.11 7.94
CA LEU A 175 17.89 4.28 6.50
C LEU A 175 16.41 4.49 6.22
N ALA A 176 16.03 5.74 5.95
CA ALA A 176 14.68 6.13 5.57
C ALA A 176 14.43 5.88 4.08
N LEU A 177 13.53 4.98 3.77
CA LEU A 177 13.18 4.57 2.41
C LEU A 177 11.74 4.93 2.05
N GLY A 178 11.48 5.37 0.83
CA GLY A 178 10.18 5.41 0.17
C GLY A 178 10.12 4.46 -1.02
N HIS A 179 9.01 4.44 -1.75
CA HIS A 179 8.67 3.59 -2.89
C HIS A 179 7.79 2.36 -2.55
N VAL A 180 7.93 1.80 -1.38
CA VAL A 180 7.11 0.66 -0.95
C VAL A 180 5.97 1.17 -0.06
N HIS A 181 4.75 1.08 -0.56
CA HIS A 181 3.57 1.66 0.09
C HIS A 181 3.13 0.93 1.37
N LYS A 182 3.69 -0.23 1.66
CA LYS A 182 3.42 -0.98 2.90
C LYS A 182 4.51 -0.71 3.93
N PRO A 183 4.17 -0.36 5.17
CA PRO A 183 5.15 -0.23 6.25
C PRO A 183 5.92 -1.53 6.42
N GLN A 184 7.24 -1.43 6.43
CA GLN A 184 8.13 -2.56 6.70
C GLN A 184 9.51 -2.08 7.15
N GLU A 185 10.20 -2.92 7.90
CA GLU A 185 11.53 -2.63 8.38
C GLU A 185 12.42 -3.87 8.41
N GLY A 186 13.70 -3.67 8.57
CA GLY A 186 14.65 -4.76 8.76
C GLY A 186 16.02 -4.28 9.19
N LYS A 187 16.83 -5.20 9.67
CA LYS A 187 18.21 -4.93 10.07
C LYS A 187 19.06 -4.63 8.85
N LEU A 188 19.76 -3.49 8.86
CA LEU A 188 20.76 -3.18 7.85
C LEU A 188 22.09 -3.84 8.16
N ASP A 189 22.62 -3.59 9.36
CA ASP A 189 23.83 -4.19 9.90
C ASP A 189 23.82 -4.15 11.44
N GLU A 190 24.99 -4.22 12.10
CA GLU A 190 25.04 -4.22 13.58
C GLU A 190 24.74 -2.86 14.19
N ARG A 191 24.82 -1.77 13.41
CA ARG A 191 24.61 -0.41 13.86
C ARG A 191 23.18 0.09 13.60
N GLY A 192 22.58 -0.26 12.48
CA GLY A 192 21.33 0.37 12.08
C GLY A 192 20.36 -0.51 11.35
N ILE A 193 19.21 0.10 11.09
CA ILE A 193 18.07 -0.50 10.40
C ILE A 193 17.75 0.24 9.11
N TYR A 194 16.96 -0.39 8.24
CA TYR A 194 16.23 0.29 7.18
C TYR A 194 14.73 0.20 7.45
N ALA A 195 13.99 1.21 7.04
CA ALA A 195 12.53 1.20 7.15
C ALA A 195 11.87 1.92 5.97
N TYR A 196 10.73 1.40 5.56
CA TYR A 196 9.76 2.05 4.71
C TYR A 196 8.60 2.51 5.60
N SER A 197 8.24 3.79 5.55
CA SER A 197 7.06 4.27 6.27
C SER A 197 5.75 3.78 5.67
N GLY A 198 5.78 3.35 4.42
CA GLY A 198 4.60 3.15 3.61
C GLY A 198 3.97 4.47 3.17
N CYS A 199 2.87 4.39 2.44
CA CYS A 199 2.10 5.57 2.08
C CYS A 199 1.38 6.17 3.30
N LEU A 200 1.18 7.49 3.26
CA LEU A 200 0.55 8.21 4.38
C LEU A 200 -0.97 7.95 4.43
N GLU A 201 -1.60 7.74 3.28
CA GLU A 201 -3.02 7.42 3.12
C GLU A 201 -3.21 6.30 2.11
N GLY A 202 -4.15 5.37 2.36
CA GLY A 202 -4.49 4.32 1.41
C GLY A 202 -5.35 4.85 0.27
N ARG A 203 -5.04 4.48 -0.98
CA ARG A 203 -5.70 4.97 -2.19
C ARG A 203 -6.47 3.88 -2.94
N GLY A 204 -6.27 2.63 -2.58
CA GLY A 204 -6.91 1.50 -3.23
C GLY A 204 -6.73 0.18 -2.49
N PHE A 205 -7.44 -0.84 -2.96
CA PHE A 205 -7.40 -2.18 -2.34
C PHE A 205 -6.07 -2.94 -2.53
N ASP A 206 -5.12 -2.37 -3.19
CA ASP A 206 -3.71 -2.76 -3.24
C ASP A 206 -2.92 -2.19 -2.04
N GLU A 207 -3.51 -1.26 -1.30
CA GLU A 207 -2.92 -0.58 -0.14
C GLU A 207 -3.72 -0.86 1.14
N THR A 208 -3.96 -2.13 1.45
CA THR A 208 -4.76 -2.56 2.62
C THR A 208 -4.00 -2.42 3.93
N GLY A 209 -4.73 -2.25 5.04
CA GLY A 209 -4.20 -2.16 6.40
C GLY A 209 -3.88 -0.72 6.84
N GLU A 210 -3.26 -0.60 8.00
CA GLU A 210 -2.91 0.70 8.58
C GLU A 210 -1.88 1.44 7.72
N ARG A 211 -2.09 2.75 7.59
CA ARG A 211 -1.19 3.67 6.90
C ARG A 211 -0.82 4.81 7.82
N GLY A 212 0.35 5.42 7.59
CA GLY A 212 0.82 6.46 8.50
C GLY A 212 2.27 6.84 8.27
N PHE A 213 2.99 7.10 9.33
CA PHE A 213 4.38 7.53 9.30
C PHE A 213 5.20 6.85 10.41
N ILE A 214 6.51 6.97 10.35
CA ILE A 214 7.40 6.53 11.42
C ILE A 214 7.87 7.77 12.19
N LEU A 215 7.67 7.77 13.51
CA LEU A 215 8.21 8.75 14.43
C LEU A 215 9.56 8.25 14.94
N LEU A 216 10.60 9.03 14.72
CA LEU A 216 11.94 8.82 15.26
C LEU A 216 12.09 9.65 16.52
N ASP A 217 12.43 9.01 17.64
CA ASP A 217 12.86 9.69 18.86
C ASP A 217 14.36 9.52 19.03
N ILE A 218 15.06 10.66 19.10
CA ILE A 218 16.51 10.76 19.00
C ILE A 218 17.07 11.20 20.34
N GLY A 219 17.70 10.26 21.02
CA GLY A 219 18.46 10.44 22.24
C GLY A 219 19.95 10.12 22.01
N GLU A 220 20.49 9.20 22.78
CA GLU A 220 21.83 8.61 22.55
C GLU A 220 21.81 7.67 21.35
N GLU A 221 20.66 7.04 21.10
CA GLU A 221 20.36 6.19 19.95
C GLU A 221 19.07 6.69 19.26
N ILE A 222 18.79 6.19 18.05
CA ILE A 222 17.55 6.44 17.33
C ILE A 222 16.58 5.30 17.64
N THR A 223 15.47 5.64 18.31
CA THR A 223 14.32 4.73 18.40
C THR A 223 13.24 5.16 17.42
N HIS A 224 12.41 4.21 17.01
CA HIS A 224 11.38 4.48 16.01
C HIS A 224 10.08 3.77 16.36
N THR A 225 8.97 4.38 15.96
CA THR A 225 7.62 3.85 16.18
C THR A 225 6.76 4.15 14.97
N PHE A 226 6.09 3.14 14.42
CA PHE A 226 5.06 3.38 13.41
C PHE A 226 3.82 3.98 14.08
N VAL A 227 3.33 5.08 13.51
CA VAL A 227 2.13 5.79 13.98
C VAL A 227 1.06 5.66 12.90
N PRO A 228 0.01 4.85 13.12
CA PRO A 228 -1.16 4.83 12.25
C PRO A 228 -1.78 6.22 12.16
N PHE A 229 -2.00 6.73 10.96
CA PHE A 229 -2.36 8.13 10.78
C PHE A 229 -3.34 8.40 9.65
N SER A 230 -3.62 7.42 8.80
CA SER A 230 -4.61 7.56 7.73
C SER A 230 -5.99 7.94 8.28
N GLU A 231 -6.79 8.59 7.45
CA GLU A 231 -8.19 8.90 7.75
C GLU A 231 -9.02 7.62 7.83
N ARG A 232 -8.72 6.68 6.92
CA ARG A 232 -9.44 5.41 6.77
C ARG A 232 -8.49 4.24 6.66
N THR A 233 -8.99 3.08 7.06
CA THR A 233 -8.32 1.81 6.79
C THR A 233 -9.03 1.10 5.63
N ILE A 234 -8.24 0.56 4.71
CA ILE A 234 -8.73 -0.29 3.63
C ILE A 234 -8.57 -1.74 4.06
N VAL A 235 -9.68 -2.47 4.08
CA VAL A 235 -9.75 -3.85 4.58
C VAL A 235 -10.17 -4.79 3.47
N GLU A 236 -9.44 -5.86 3.26
CA GLU A 236 -9.85 -6.97 2.40
C GLU A 236 -10.04 -8.23 3.24
N ARG A 237 -11.16 -8.95 3.05
CA ARG A 237 -11.51 -10.16 3.79
C ARG A 237 -12.17 -11.17 2.87
N ASP A 238 -11.75 -12.42 3.03
CA ASP A 238 -12.47 -13.57 2.51
C ASP A 238 -13.50 -14.00 3.54
N VAL A 239 -14.74 -14.21 3.10
CA VAL A 239 -15.84 -14.70 3.94
C VAL A 239 -16.42 -15.95 3.32
N ASP A 240 -16.40 -17.05 4.06
CA ASP A 240 -17.01 -18.30 3.64
C ASP A 240 -18.53 -18.20 3.74
N VAL A 241 -19.20 -18.31 2.60
CA VAL A 241 -20.64 -18.31 2.44
C VAL A 241 -21.16 -19.65 1.92
N SER A 242 -20.49 -20.73 2.27
CA SER A 242 -20.88 -22.08 1.83
C SER A 242 -22.32 -22.40 2.19
N GLY A 243 -23.08 -22.91 1.21
CA GLY A 243 -24.46 -23.34 1.40
C GLY A 243 -25.52 -22.24 1.43
N VAL A 244 -25.16 -20.95 1.28
CA VAL A 244 -26.15 -19.88 1.18
C VAL A 244 -26.97 -20.01 -0.10
N SER A 245 -28.21 -19.56 -0.04
CA SER A 245 -29.19 -19.68 -1.15
C SER A 245 -29.25 -18.46 -2.05
N ASP A 246 -28.81 -17.31 -1.57
CA ASP A 246 -28.95 -16.03 -2.28
C ASP A 246 -28.03 -14.93 -1.70
N ALA A 247 -28.01 -13.78 -2.35
CA ALA A 247 -27.20 -12.63 -1.96
C ALA A 247 -27.59 -12.02 -0.60
N HIS A 248 -28.86 -12.12 -0.19
CA HIS A 248 -29.29 -11.64 1.10
C HIS A 248 -28.73 -12.51 2.23
N ALA A 249 -28.82 -13.85 2.08
CA ALA A 249 -28.22 -14.78 3.04
C ALA A 249 -26.71 -14.61 3.11
N ALA A 250 -26.04 -14.41 1.96
CA ALA A 250 -24.63 -14.08 1.92
C ALA A 250 -24.29 -12.78 2.68
N SER A 251 -25.10 -11.72 2.50
CA SER A 251 -24.90 -10.46 3.21
C SER A 251 -25.03 -10.58 4.73
N LEU A 252 -25.95 -11.44 5.20
CA LEU A 252 -26.10 -11.73 6.64
C LEU A 252 -24.87 -12.46 7.18
N ALA A 253 -24.38 -13.47 6.46
CA ALA A 253 -23.14 -14.18 6.83
C ALA A 253 -21.93 -13.23 6.90
N VAL A 254 -21.82 -12.29 5.96
CA VAL A 254 -20.78 -11.26 5.97
C VAL A 254 -20.92 -10.35 7.18
N ARG A 255 -22.13 -9.88 7.53
CA ARG A 255 -22.36 -9.04 8.73
C ARG A 255 -22.02 -9.76 10.03
N GLU A 256 -22.17 -11.07 10.08
CA GLU A 256 -21.79 -11.87 11.26
C GLU A 256 -20.27 -12.05 11.35
N ALA A 257 -19.61 -12.26 10.20
CA ALA A 257 -18.18 -12.56 10.14
C ALA A 257 -17.28 -11.30 10.24
N VAL A 258 -17.78 -10.12 9.87
CA VAL A 258 -16.99 -8.89 9.76
C VAL A 258 -17.51 -7.81 10.69
N ALA A 259 -16.67 -7.38 11.62
CA ALA A 259 -16.93 -6.18 12.42
C ALA A 259 -16.65 -4.93 11.57
N PHE A 260 -17.69 -4.36 10.98
CA PHE A 260 -17.56 -3.17 10.15
C PHE A 260 -17.33 -1.90 10.98
N ASP A 261 -16.38 -1.09 10.52
CA ASP A 261 -16.24 0.29 10.92
C ASP A 261 -16.83 1.20 9.82
N LYS A 262 -17.68 2.14 10.21
CA LYS A 262 -18.37 3.05 9.29
C LYS A 262 -17.46 4.00 8.52
N GLU A 263 -16.26 4.21 9.03
CA GLU A 263 -15.28 5.11 8.41
C GLU A 263 -14.37 4.40 7.40
N ASN A 264 -14.35 3.06 7.37
CA ASN A 264 -13.40 2.29 6.59
C ASN A 264 -13.97 1.81 5.24
N LEU A 265 -13.03 1.42 4.34
CA LEU A 265 -13.37 0.79 3.05
C LEU A 265 -13.17 -0.72 3.17
N TYR A 266 -14.11 -1.48 2.60
CA TYR A 266 -14.04 -2.94 2.60
C TYR A 266 -14.12 -3.52 1.20
N ARG A 267 -13.26 -4.50 0.93
CA ARG A 267 -13.44 -5.49 -0.13
C ARG A 267 -13.74 -6.83 0.51
N ILE A 268 -14.90 -7.38 0.22
CA ILE A 268 -15.31 -8.70 0.68
C ILE A 268 -15.26 -9.66 -0.50
N ASN A 269 -14.49 -10.72 -0.36
CA ASN A 269 -14.48 -11.83 -1.29
C ASN A 269 -15.39 -12.93 -0.70
N LEU A 270 -16.54 -13.17 -1.32
CA LEU A 270 -17.37 -14.31 -0.97
C LEU A 270 -16.69 -15.58 -1.48
N VAL A 271 -16.38 -16.50 -0.61
CA VAL A 271 -15.71 -17.77 -0.95
C VAL A 271 -16.56 -18.96 -0.49
N GLY A 272 -16.19 -20.18 -0.87
CA GLY A 272 -16.90 -21.40 -0.50
C GLY A 272 -17.75 -22.00 -1.61
N GLU A 273 -18.50 -23.05 -1.31
CA GLU A 273 -19.35 -23.77 -2.26
C GLU A 273 -20.83 -23.46 -2.02
N VAL A 274 -21.51 -22.99 -3.06
CA VAL A 274 -22.94 -22.67 -3.02
C VAL A 274 -23.74 -23.60 -3.95
N PRO A 275 -25.06 -23.77 -3.75
CA PRO A 275 -25.89 -24.56 -4.63
C PRO A 275 -25.75 -24.17 -6.10
N ALA A 276 -25.98 -25.15 -6.99
CA ALA A 276 -25.75 -24.97 -8.43
C ALA A 276 -26.68 -23.91 -9.08
N ASP A 277 -27.85 -23.70 -8.52
CA ASP A 277 -28.87 -22.77 -8.98
C ASP A 277 -28.71 -21.34 -8.46
N VAL A 278 -27.78 -21.11 -7.54
CA VAL A 278 -27.49 -19.77 -7.02
C VAL A 278 -26.82 -18.92 -8.09
N GLY A 279 -27.39 -17.77 -8.41
CA GLY A 279 -26.84 -16.78 -9.33
C GLY A 279 -25.62 -16.04 -8.78
N GLN A 280 -25.10 -15.08 -9.54
CA GLN A 280 -24.06 -14.17 -9.06
C GLN A 280 -24.60 -13.31 -7.90
N MET A 281 -23.85 -13.26 -6.81
CA MET A 281 -24.31 -12.60 -5.57
C MET A 281 -23.60 -11.27 -5.29
N GLY A 282 -22.46 -11.00 -5.94
CA GLY A 282 -21.58 -9.89 -5.58
C GLY A 282 -22.28 -8.54 -5.52
N GLU A 283 -22.88 -8.12 -6.65
CA GLU A 283 -23.53 -6.80 -6.76
C GLU A 283 -24.74 -6.64 -5.83
N ASP A 284 -25.52 -7.68 -5.65
CA ASP A 284 -26.70 -7.61 -4.78
C ASP A 284 -26.32 -7.67 -3.30
N ALA A 285 -25.30 -8.46 -2.92
CA ALA A 285 -24.75 -8.44 -1.57
C ALA A 285 -24.12 -7.08 -1.24
N GLU A 286 -23.46 -6.42 -2.21
CA GLU A 286 -22.93 -5.07 -2.07
C GLU A 286 -24.03 -4.06 -1.70
N LYS A 287 -25.19 -4.12 -2.38
CA LYS A 287 -26.34 -3.26 -2.08
C LYS A 287 -26.87 -3.48 -0.66
N TYR A 288 -26.96 -4.73 -0.19
CA TYR A 288 -27.40 -5.05 1.18
C TYR A 288 -26.40 -4.62 2.25
N LEU A 289 -25.13 -4.43 1.89
CA LEU A 289 -24.06 -4.05 2.81
C LEU A 289 -23.66 -2.57 2.71
N ALA A 290 -24.25 -1.81 1.80
CA ALA A 290 -23.86 -0.43 1.49
C ALA A 290 -23.92 0.54 2.69
N ASP A 291 -24.76 0.26 3.68
CA ASP A 291 -24.89 1.04 4.91
C ASP A 291 -23.89 0.64 6.02
N ALA A 292 -23.13 -0.43 5.82
CA ALA A 292 -22.26 -0.99 6.87
C ALA A 292 -20.96 -0.18 7.08
N CYS A 293 -20.43 0.47 6.04
CA CYS A 293 -19.15 1.16 6.06
C CYS A 293 -19.13 2.34 5.10
N PHE A 294 -17.99 3.02 4.99
CA PHE A 294 -17.83 4.15 4.07
C PHE A 294 -17.96 3.74 2.59
N TYR A 295 -17.33 2.65 2.21
CA TYR A 295 -17.42 2.07 0.88
C TYR A 295 -17.20 0.55 0.96
N ILE A 296 -17.98 -0.19 0.21
CA ILE A 296 -17.84 -1.64 0.10
C ILE A 296 -17.78 -2.07 -1.36
N SER A 297 -16.95 -3.07 -1.64
CA SER A 297 -16.91 -3.80 -2.90
C SER A 297 -17.00 -5.28 -2.58
N VAL A 298 -17.95 -5.98 -3.18
CA VAL A 298 -18.15 -7.43 -2.96
C VAL A 298 -17.77 -8.17 -4.23
N LYS A 299 -16.84 -9.11 -4.11
CA LYS A 299 -16.42 -10.02 -5.18
C LYS A 299 -16.97 -11.41 -4.94
N ASP A 300 -17.79 -11.90 -5.84
CA ASP A 300 -18.25 -13.30 -5.80
C ASP A 300 -17.15 -14.21 -6.36
N ARG A 301 -16.45 -14.89 -5.47
CA ARG A 301 -15.45 -15.93 -5.75
C ARG A 301 -15.95 -17.31 -5.32
N THR A 302 -17.26 -17.46 -5.10
CA THR A 302 -17.86 -18.73 -4.74
C THR A 302 -17.80 -19.73 -5.90
N ARG A 303 -17.88 -20.99 -5.54
CA ARG A 303 -17.89 -22.10 -6.49
C ARG A 303 -19.27 -22.74 -6.48
N ARG A 304 -19.80 -23.04 -7.64
CA ARG A 304 -21.09 -23.75 -7.74
C ARG A 304 -20.85 -25.22 -7.44
N LYS A 305 -21.66 -25.76 -6.54
CA LYS A 305 -21.63 -27.19 -6.23
C LYS A 305 -22.06 -27.98 -7.47
N ILE A 306 -21.29 -28.98 -7.82
CA ILE A 306 -21.61 -29.85 -8.93
C ILE A 306 -22.65 -30.87 -8.41
N ASP A 307 -23.89 -30.76 -8.87
CA ASP A 307 -24.92 -31.69 -8.54
C ASP A 307 -24.81 -32.93 -9.47
N ALA A 308 -24.25 -34.01 -8.94
CA ALA A 308 -24.14 -35.26 -9.66
C ALA A 308 -25.50 -35.79 -10.13
N ALA A 309 -26.58 -35.59 -9.36
CA ALA A 309 -27.91 -36.07 -9.72
C ALA A 309 -28.47 -35.35 -10.96
N ALA A 310 -28.11 -34.09 -11.18
CA ALA A 310 -28.49 -33.35 -12.40
C ALA A 310 -27.91 -33.98 -13.68
N PHE A 311 -26.79 -34.69 -13.58
CA PHE A 311 -26.13 -35.35 -14.70
C PHE A 311 -26.47 -36.84 -14.85
N GLU A 312 -27.30 -37.41 -13.97
CA GLU A 312 -27.60 -38.82 -13.95
C GLU A 312 -28.28 -39.28 -15.25
N LYS A 313 -29.15 -38.42 -15.81
CA LYS A 313 -29.87 -38.68 -17.08
C LYS A 313 -29.39 -37.87 -18.26
N ASP A 314 -28.34 -37.09 -18.06
CA ASP A 314 -27.75 -36.26 -19.13
C ASP A 314 -26.97 -37.15 -20.12
N VAL A 315 -27.47 -37.25 -21.34
CA VAL A 315 -26.84 -38.04 -22.44
C VAL A 315 -25.72 -37.29 -23.16
N SER A 316 -25.41 -36.07 -22.77
CA SER A 316 -24.33 -35.29 -23.35
C SER A 316 -22.96 -35.80 -22.91
N LEU A 317 -21.91 -35.35 -23.60
CA LEU A 317 -20.51 -35.61 -23.20
C LEU A 317 -20.23 -35.14 -21.79
N ARG A 318 -20.84 -34.02 -21.36
CA ARG A 318 -20.75 -33.52 -19.99
C ARG A 318 -21.31 -34.49 -18.97
N GLY A 319 -22.51 -35.05 -19.23
CA GLY A 319 -23.12 -36.05 -18.39
C GLY A 319 -22.30 -37.33 -18.29
N GLU A 320 -21.77 -37.83 -19.41
CA GLU A 320 -20.91 -39.02 -19.40
C GLU A 320 -19.61 -38.77 -18.62
N PHE A 321 -18.98 -37.61 -18.81
CA PHE A 321 -17.80 -37.23 -18.06
C PHE A 321 -18.06 -37.19 -16.55
N VAL A 322 -19.13 -36.53 -16.11
CA VAL A 322 -19.47 -36.43 -14.69
C VAL A 322 -19.71 -37.81 -14.08
N ARG A 323 -20.51 -38.68 -14.76
CA ARG A 323 -20.76 -40.07 -14.28
C ARG A 323 -19.48 -40.90 -14.22
N ALA A 324 -18.60 -40.79 -15.20
CA ALA A 324 -17.30 -41.49 -15.21
C ALA A 324 -16.43 -41.12 -14.02
N VAL A 325 -16.32 -39.82 -13.71
CA VAL A 325 -15.52 -39.33 -12.57
C VAL A 325 -16.12 -39.79 -11.23
N TYR A 326 -17.46 -39.75 -11.08
CA TYR A 326 -18.07 -40.20 -9.83
C TYR A 326 -18.02 -41.72 -9.65
N ALA A 327 -18.02 -42.51 -10.73
CA ALA A 327 -17.89 -43.95 -10.70
C ALA A 327 -16.46 -44.45 -10.42
N ASP A 328 -15.48 -43.60 -10.50
CA ASP A 328 -14.08 -43.94 -10.22
C ASP A 328 -13.85 -44.07 -8.70
N GLU A 329 -13.62 -45.30 -8.24
CA GLU A 329 -13.43 -45.63 -6.82
C GLU A 329 -11.96 -45.35 -6.34
N GLU A 330 -11.01 -45.13 -7.26
CA GLU A 330 -9.63 -44.85 -6.92
C GLU A 330 -9.42 -43.37 -6.56
N LEU A 331 -10.33 -42.47 -6.97
CA LEU A 331 -10.27 -41.05 -6.70
C LEU A 331 -10.92 -40.69 -5.35
N SER A 332 -10.23 -39.89 -4.58
CA SER A 332 -10.83 -39.22 -3.39
C SER A 332 -11.91 -38.22 -3.79
N GLU A 333 -12.82 -37.91 -2.88
CA GLU A 333 -13.87 -36.92 -3.12
C GLU A 333 -13.32 -35.52 -3.51
N GLU A 334 -12.15 -35.14 -3.00
CA GLU A 334 -11.49 -33.89 -3.35
C GLU A 334 -10.91 -33.91 -4.76
N GLU A 335 -10.29 -35.03 -5.17
CA GLU A 335 -9.80 -35.23 -6.53
C GLU A 335 -10.96 -35.26 -7.54
N LYS A 336 -12.06 -35.95 -7.23
CA LYS A 336 -13.28 -35.93 -8.06
C LYS A 336 -13.76 -34.50 -8.28
N LYS A 337 -13.87 -33.69 -7.24
CA LYS A 337 -14.29 -32.29 -7.33
C LYS A 337 -13.35 -31.47 -8.22
N GLN A 338 -12.04 -31.65 -8.11
CA GLN A 338 -11.05 -30.93 -8.93
C GLN A 338 -11.16 -31.35 -10.40
N ILE A 339 -11.22 -32.66 -10.69
CA ILE A 339 -11.33 -33.20 -12.05
C ILE A 339 -12.62 -32.70 -12.70
N LEU A 340 -13.75 -32.81 -12.01
CA LEU A 340 -15.05 -32.33 -12.49
C LEU A 340 -15.02 -30.84 -12.82
N ARG A 341 -14.42 -30.03 -11.97
CA ARG A 341 -14.29 -28.59 -12.17
C ARG A 341 -13.50 -28.26 -13.43
N CYS A 342 -12.29 -28.82 -13.55
CA CYS A 342 -11.43 -28.59 -14.72
C CYS A 342 -12.10 -29.12 -16.00
N GLY A 343 -12.63 -30.32 -15.97
CA GLY A 343 -13.23 -30.95 -17.14
C GLY A 343 -14.51 -30.26 -17.61
N LEU A 344 -15.40 -29.84 -16.70
CA LEU A 344 -16.61 -29.11 -17.07
C LEU A 344 -16.31 -27.72 -17.65
N ARG A 345 -15.29 -27.00 -17.13
CA ARG A 345 -14.80 -25.74 -17.71
C ARG A 345 -14.23 -25.97 -19.12
N ALA A 346 -13.38 -26.98 -19.29
CA ALA A 346 -12.84 -27.35 -20.59
C ALA A 346 -13.95 -27.68 -21.62
N LEU A 347 -14.96 -28.45 -21.20
CA LEU A 347 -16.13 -28.78 -22.04
C LEU A 347 -17.03 -27.57 -22.33
N ALA A 348 -16.97 -26.53 -21.51
CA ALA A 348 -17.64 -25.25 -21.76
C ALA A 348 -16.82 -24.31 -22.68
N GLY A 349 -15.58 -24.65 -23.02
CA GLY A 349 -14.68 -23.81 -23.79
C GLY A 349 -14.05 -22.65 -23.00
N GLU A 350 -14.04 -22.76 -21.67
CA GLU A 350 -13.41 -21.78 -20.79
C GLU A 350 -11.91 -22.04 -20.64
N GLU A 351 -11.11 -20.98 -20.52
CA GLU A 351 -9.69 -21.13 -20.21
C GLU A 351 -9.50 -21.73 -18.81
N ILE A 352 -8.62 -22.72 -18.72
CA ILE A 352 -8.24 -23.38 -17.48
C ILE A 352 -6.95 -22.72 -17.00
N GLU A 353 -7.03 -21.89 -15.94
CA GLU A 353 -5.85 -21.40 -15.23
C GLU A 353 -5.33 -22.42 -14.23
#